data_c49f093b1a5a6be3a8180bd61252f2f8
#
_entry.id   c49f093b1a5a6be3a8180bd61252f2f8
#
_cell.length_a   1.000
_cell.length_b   1.000
_cell.length_c   1.000
_cell.angle_alpha   90.00
_cell.angle_beta   90.00
_cell.angle_gamma   90.00
#
_symmetry.space_group_name_H-M   'P 1'
#
loop_
_entity.id
_entity.type
_entity.pdbx_description
1 polymer ?
#
loop_
_entity_poly.entity_id
_entity_poly.type
_entity_poly.pdbx_seq_one_letter_code
_entity_poly.pdbx_strand_id
1 'polypeptide(L)'
;MQNGYYDATGGMVTQFNRLDVISNNLANLNTTAFKRDDVVIGDFKRIFEEYQEQMPIKDNTKEAAKFLNHTLDEVPHIVEQYTKYDQGGLKATGNNLDFALKRGDAFFMVETPQGLRLTQDGSFVINDEGTLTTKEGYPVIPKDYFKNKQYIKVPQDASLVSDKSGNLFVNGENAGKFYIATTDDMKSLQKEGNKLFKFQDVNDLQDLGNDDVIAQGFVETSNINPVSEMVGLIEANRMVEMYQKVMTAHMNDVNQDAINKLASTKA
;
A
#
# COMPACT_ATOMS: atom_id res chain seq x y z
N MET A 1 -14.14 -26.09 24.25
CA MET A 1 -15.34 -25.57 23.51
C MET A 1 -15.24 -24.06 23.27
N GLN A 2 -14.78 -23.22 24.21
CA GLN A 2 -14.68 -21.76 23.97
C GLN A 2 -13.62 -21.38 22.93
N ASN A 3 -12.54 -22.13 22.81
CA ASN A 3 -11.42 -21.84 21.91
C ASN A 3 -11.84 -21.81 20.43
N GLY A 4 -12.61 -22.81 19.97
CA GLY A 4 -13.04 -22.85 18.57
C GLY A 4 -13.93 -21.70 18.13
N TYR A 5 -14.69 -21.08 19.06
CA TYR A 5 -15.45 -19.87 18.77
C TYR A 5 -14.51 -18.65 18.58
N TYR A 6 -13.52 -18.49 19.45
CA TYR A 6 -12.55 -17.39 19.34
C TYR A 6 -11.69 -17.53 18.08
N ASP A 7 -11.25 -18.75 17.76
CA ASP A 7 -10.46 -19.03 16.55
C ASP A 7 -11.28 -18.72 15.28
N ALA A 8 -12.55 -19.13 15.25
CA ALA A 8 -13.43 -18.82 14.14
C ALA A 8 -13.71 -17.31 14.01
N THR A 9 -13.84 -16.61 15.14
CA THR A 9 -14.04 -15.15 15.16
C THR A 9 -12.79 -14.43 14.64
N GLY A 10 -11.61 -14.81 15.11
CA GLY A 10 -10.34 -14.24 14.66
C GLY A 10 -10.10 -14.49 13.17
N GLY A 11 -10.35 -15.73 12.71
CA GLY A 11 -10.27 -16.07 11.30
C GLY A 11 -11.23 -15.25 10.44
N MET A 12 -12.47 -15.05 10.91
CA MET A 12 -13.44 -14.21 10.22
C MET A 12 -13.01 -12.75 10.13
N VAL A 13 -12.51 -12.15 11.21
CA VAL A 13 -12.00 -10.77 11.22
C VAL A 13 -10.82 -10.63 10.25
N THR A 14 -9.92 -11.61 10.23
CA THR A 14 -8.79 -11.63 9.29
C THR A 14 -9.27 -11.64 7.84
N GLN A 15 -10.30 -12.44 7.51
CA GLN A 15 -10.84 -12.46 6.15
C GLN A 15 -11.58 -11.17 5.80
N PHE A 16 -12.26 -10.51 6.74
CA PHE A 16 -12.84 -9.18 6.48
C PHE A 16 -11.76 -8.14 6.15
N ASN A 17 -10.69 -8.09 6.91
CA ASN A 17 -9.58 -7.18 6.60
C ASN A 17 -8.96 -7.49 5.23
N ARG A 18 -8.84 -8.78 4.86
CA ARG A 18 -8.39 -9.17 3.52
C ARG A 18 -9.37 -8.71 2.43
N LEU A 19 -10.67 -8.82 2.67
CA LEU A 19 -11.71 -8.32 1.76
C LEU A 19 -11.62 -6.80 1.57
N ASP A 20 -11.33 -6.05 2.63
CA ASP A 20 -11.15 -4.60 2.56
C ASP A 20 -9.96 -4.23 1.67
N VAL A 21 -8.83 -4.92 1.82
CA VAL A 21 -7.64 -4.70 0.97
C VAL A 21 -7.94 -5.05 -0.48
N ILE A 22 -8.55 -6.20 -0.77
CA ILE A 22 -8.93 -6.60 -2.13
C ILE A 22 -9.93 -5.60 -2.74
N SER A 23 -10.90 -5.14 -1.97
CA SER A 23 -11.90 -4.16 -2.42
C SER A 23 -11.25 -2.82 -2.74
N ASN A 24 -10.30 -2.37 -1.92
CA ASN A 24 -9.51 -1.17 -2.18
C ASN A 24 -8.69 -1.32 -3.47
N ASN A 25 -8.02 -2.46 -3.67
CA ASN A 25 -7.30 -2.76 -4.90
C ASN A 25 -8.25 -2.67 -6.12
N LEU A 26 -9.40 -3.35 -6.09
CA LEU A 26 -10.35 -3.34 -7.19
C LEU A 26 -10.90 -1.94 -7.48
N ALA A 27 -11.18 -1.14 -6.46
CA ALA A 27 -11.64 0.24 -6.62
C ALA A 27 -10.59 1.12 -7.33
N ASN A 28 -9.30 0.79 -7.16
CA ASN A 28 -8.18 1.53 -7.73
C ASN A 28 -7.58 0.89 -8.99
N LEU A 29 -8.27 -0.06 -9.61
CA LEU A 29 -7.81 -0.73 -10.84
C LEU A 29 -7.48 0.26 -11.97
N ASN A 30 -8.30 1.29 -12.14
CA ASN A 30 -8.13 2.31 -13.19
C ASN A 30 -7.39 3.57 -12.69
N THR A 31 -6.93 3.58 -11.45
CA THR A 31 -6.17 4.71 -10.89
C THR A 31 -4.73 4.65 -11.39
N THR A 32 -4.26 5.74 -12.00
CA THR A 32 -2.88 5.86 -12.52
C THR A 32 -1.87 5.67 -11.40
N ALA A 33 -0.82 4.89 -11.65
CA ALA A 33 0.29 4.63 -10.75
C ALA A 33 -0.11 4.05 -9.36
N PHE A 34 -1.32 3.51 -9.24
CA PHE A 34 -1.71 2.83 -8.02
C PHE A 34 -0.92 1.53 -7.84
N LYS A 35 -0.39 1.33 -6.64
CA LYS A 35 0.32 0.12 -6.26
C LYS A 35 -0.56 -0.76 -5.39
N ARG A 36 -0.62 -2.03 -5.78
CA ARG A 36 -1.39 -3.08 -5.10
C ARG A 36 -0.91 -3.26 -3.67
N ASP A 37 -1.85 -3.27 -2.74
CA ASP A 37 -1.59 -3.68 -1.37
C ASP A 37 -1.91 -5.16 -1.19
N ASP A 38 -1.16 -5.84 -0.34
CA ASP A 38 -1.36 -7.24 0.01
C ASP A 38 -1.19 -7.43 1.51
N VAL A 39 -1.73 -8.52 2.05
CA VAL A 39 -1.65 -8.84 3.46
C VAL A 39 -1.03 -10.22 3.66
N VAL A 40 -0.15 -10.32 4.64
CA VAL A 40 0.39 -11.60 5.11
C VAL A 40 -0.48 -12.07 6.27
N ILE A 41 -1.10 -13.22 6.10
CA ILE A 41 -1.84 -13.90 7.15
C ILE A 41 -0.90 -14.94 7.75
N GLY A 42 -0.71 -14.90 9.06
CA GLY A 42 0.15 -15.83 9.77
C GLY A 42 -0.46 -16.29 11.09
N ASP A 43 0.09 -17.35 11.65
CA ASP A 43 -0.23 -17.84 12.97
C ASP A 43 0.63 -17.09 13.99
N PHE A 44 0.00 -16.64 15.08
CA PHE A 44 0.70 -15.93 16.16
C PHE A 44 1.91 -16.72 16.68
N LYS A 45 1.80 -18.04 16.75
CA LYS A 45 2.85 -18.95 17.24
C LYS A 45 4.15 -18.80 16.45
N ARG A 46 4.08 -18.80 15.11
CA ARG A 46 5.26 -18.70 14.25
C ARG A 46 5.97 -17.35 14.43
N ILE A 47 5.19 -16.27 14.57
CA ILE A 47 5.74 -14.94 14.78
C ILE A 47 6.33 -14.79 16.15
N PHE A 48 5.64 -15.30 17.17
CA PHE A 48 6.15 -15.30 18.55
C PHE A 48 7.46 -16.09 18.66
N GLU A 49 7.58 -17.24 18.01
CA GLU A 49 8.82 -18.03 17.97
C GLU A 49 9.96 -17.27 17.28
N GLU A 50 9.67 -16.53 16.19
CA GLU A 50 10.65 -15.75 15.44
C GLU A 50 11.15 -14.52 16.22
N TYR A 51 10.28 -13.87 17.01
CA TYR A 51 10.64 -12.70 17.83
C TYR A 51 10.94 -13.01 19.30
N GLN A 52 10.81 -14.27 19.73
CA GLN A 52 11.00 -14.68 21.13
C GLN A 52 12.39 -14.31 21.68
N GLU A 53 13.43 -14.37 20.84
CA GLU A 53 14.81 -14.02 21.23
C GLU A 53 15.02 -12.52 21.41
N GLN A 54 14.16 -11.68 20.80
CA GLN A 54 14.26 -10.21 20.83
C GLN A 54 13.41 -9.59 21.95
N MET A 55 12.49 -10.35 22.54
CA MET A 55 11.62 -9.84 23.61
C MET A 55 12.33 -9.88 24.99
N PRO A 56 12.37 -8.78 25.75
CA PRO A 56 12.97 -8.74 27.09
C PRO A 56 12.05 -9.38 28.15
N ILE A 57 11.64 -10.64 27.94
CA ILE A 57 10.73 -11.35 28.83
C ILE A 57 11.57 -12.24 29.76
N LYS A 58 11.53 -11.97 31.08
CA LYS A 58 12.18 -12.81 32.09
C LYS A 58 11.50 -14.19 32.19
N ASP A 59 12.29 -15.22 32.54
CA ASP A 59 11.89 -16.64 32.51
C ASP A 59 10.59 -17.03 33.28
N ASN A 60 10.14 -16.22 34.23
CA ASN A 60 8.92 -16.49 35.01
C ASN A 60 7.61 -16.28 34.20
N THR A 61 7.68 -15.65 33.04
CA THR A 61 6.53 -15.46 32.13
C THR A 61 6.36 -16.62 31.17
N LYS A 62 7.33 -17.51 31.03
CA LYS A 62 7.29 -18.66 30.11
C LYS A 62 6.18 -19.66 30.44
N GLU A 63 5.88 -19.91 31.73
CA GLU A 63 4.80 -20.82 32.14
C GLU A 63 3.42 -20.18 31.96
N ALA A 64 3.27 -18.90 32.31
CA ALA A 64 2.05 -18.14 32.06
C ALA A 64 1.80 -17.96 30.56
N ALA A 65 2.85 -17.71 29.78
CA ALA A 65 2.78 -17.65 28.32
C ALA A 65 2.41 -19.01 27.72
N LYS A 66 2.96 -20.12 28.19
CA LYS A 66 2.56 -21.46 27.72
C LYS A 66 1.08 -21.78 27.95
N PHE A 67 0.50 -21.33 29.05
CA PHE A 67 -0.92 -21.56 29.35
C PHE A 67 -1.83 -20.67 28.47
N LEU A 68 -1.44 -19.42 28.25
CA LEU A 68 -2.15 -18.49 27.35
C LEU A 68 -1.93 -18.86 25.87
N ASN A 69 -0.76 -19.33 25.51
CA ASN A 69 -0.38 -19.67 24.14
C ASN A 69 -1.16 -20.85 23.57
N HIS A 70 -1.55 -21.82 24.37
CA HIS A 70 -2.30 -22.97 23.87
C HIS A 70 -3.69 -22.61 23.31
N THR A 71 -4.15 -21.37 23.55
CA THR A 71 -5.49 -20.91 23.17
C THR A 71 -5.47 -19.78 22.12
N LEU A 72 -4.38 -19.02 22.03
CA LEU A 72 -4.24 -17.88 21.12
C LEU A 72 -3.33 -18.19 19.92
N ASP A 73 -2.58 -19.30 19.98
CA ASP A 73 -1.53 -19.63 19.02
C ASP A 73 -2.04 -20.02 17.63
N GLU A 74 -3.31 -20.38 17.49
CA GLU A 74 -3.91 -20.87 16.25
C GLU A 74 -4.84 -19.85 15.57
N VAL A 75 -5.03 -18.67 16.17
CA VAL A 75 -5.92 -17.64 15.58
C VAL A 75 -5.22 -16.97 14.41
N PRO A 76 -5.73 -17.12 13.17
CA PRO A 76 -5.18 -16.39 12.03
C PRO A 76 -5.34 -14.89 12.25
N HIS A 77 -4.26 -14.12 12.00
CA HIS A 77 -4.29 -12.67 12.05
C HIS A 77 -3.41 -12.07 10.96
N ILE A 78 -3.64 -10.80 10.65
CA ILE A 78 -2.76 -10.10 9.72
C ILE A 78 -1.48 -9.75 10.45
N VAL A 79 -0.38 -10.24 9.91
CA VAL A 79 0.97 -10.00 10.43
C VAL A 79 1.52 -8.71 9.87
N GLU A 80 1.36 -8.51 8.57
CA GLU A 80 1.92 -7.40 7.84
C GLU A 80 1.01 -7.03 6.67
N GLN A 81 0.84 -5.75 6.44
CA GLN A 81 0.29 -5.21 5.21
C GLN A 81 1.44 -4.53 4.46
N TYR A 82 1.61 -4.87 3.20
CA TYR A 82 2.69 -4.34 2.38
C TYR A 82 2.21 -3.94 0.99
N THR A 83 2.91 -2.97 0.40
CA THR A 83 2.64 -2.51 -0.95
C THR A 83 3.61 -3.17 -1.94
N LYS A 84 3.10 -3.67 -3.06
CA LYS A 84 3.91 -4.20 -4.17
C LYS A 84 4.28 -3.07 -5.12
N TYR A 85 5.58 -2.78 -5.21
CA TYR A 85 6.11 -1.72 -6.06
C TYR A 85 6.43 -2.17 -7.50
N ASP A 86 6.01 -3.37 -7.90
CA ASP A 86 6.15 -3.82 -9.28
C ASP A 86 5.57 -2.79 -10.24
N GLN A 87 6.24 -2.60 -11.37
CA GLN A 87 5.81 -1.64 -12.38
C GLN A 87 4.51 -2.08 -13.04
N GLY A 88 3.55 -1.16 -13.13
CA GLY A 88 2.33 -1.35 -13.92
C GLY A 88 2.58 -1.21 -15.43
N GLY A 89 1.59 -1.46 -16.23
CA GLY A 89 1.67 -1.26 -17.68
C GLY A 89 1.82 0.23 -18.04
N LEU A 90 2.58 0.56 -19.07
CA LEU A 90 2.64 1.91 -19.62
C LEU A 90 1.57 2.10 -20.69
N LYS A 91 0.70 3.08 -20.50
CA LYS A 91 -0.37 3.44 -21.43
C LYS A 91 -0.05 4.78 -22.10
N ALA A 92 0.00 4.78 -23.43
CA ALA A 92 0.15 6.02 -24.20
C ALA A 92 -1.14 6.86 -24.09
N THR A 93 -0.98 8.13 -23.73
CA THR A 93 -2.07 9.10 -23.66
C THR A 93 -1.96 10.17 -24.73
N GLY A 94 -0.74 10.43 -25.22
CA GLY A 94 -0.44 11.51 -26.17
C GLY A 94 -0.50 12.91 -25.55
N ASN A 95 -0.76 13.04 -24.24
CA ASN A 95 -0.73 14.32 -23.55
C ASN A 95 0.70 14.68 -23.15
N ASN A 96 1.17 15.87 -23.50
CA ASN A 96 2.53 16.33 -23.21
C ASN A 96 2.82 16.54 -21.71
N LEU A 97 1.77 16.62 -20.87
CA LEU A 97 1.88 16.77 -19.42
C LEU A 97 1.82 15.44 -18.67
N ASP A 98 1.67 14.32 -19.40
CA ASP A 98 1.69 12.98 -18.83
C ASP A 98 3.11 12.40 -18.95
N PHE A 99 3.63 11.95 -17.82
CA PHE A 99 4.96 11.36 -17.70
C PHE A 99 4.89 10.02 -16.98
N ALA A 100 5.52 9.01 -17.50
CA ALA A 100 5.64 7.72 -16.81
C ALA A 100 7.09 7.45 -16.49
N LEU A 101 7.32 6.83 -15.34
CA LEU A 101 8.62 6.29 -14.97
C LEU A 101 8.75 4.88 -15.55
N LYS A 102 9.92 4.55 -16.09
CA LYS A 102 10.22 3.24 -16.68
C LYS A 102 10.73 2.21 -15.68
N ARG A 103 10.83 2.62 -14.41
CA ARG A 103 11.33 1.80 -13.32
C ARG A 103 10.33 1.83 -12.16
N GLY A 104 10.05 0.66 -11.58
CA GLY A 104 9.14 0.53 -10.44
C GLY A 104 9.69 1.07 -9.12
N ASP A 105 11.00 1.31 -9.03
CA ASP A 105 11.71 1.86 -7.87
C ASP A 105 11.97 3.37 -7.97
N ALA A 106 11.46 4.02 -9.02
CA ALA A 106 11.62 5.45 -9.25
C ALA A 106 10.34 6.21 -8.87
N PHE A 107 10.51 7.44 -8.35
CA PHE A 107 9.43 8.30 -7.90
C PHE A 107 9.69 9.74 -8.28
N PHE A 108 8.63 10.47 -8.63
CA PHE A 108 8.63 11.93 -8.61
C PHE A 108 8.50 12.42 -7.16
N MET A 109 9.12 13.55 -6.87
CA MET A 109 8.95 14.23 -5.59
C MET A 109 7.97 15.38 -5.75
N VAL A 110 7.05 15.50 -4.79
CA VAL A 110 6.03 16.56 -4.75
C VAL A 110 6.00 17.20 -3.36
N GLU A 111 5.59 18.45 -3.30
CA GLU A 111 5.42 19.15 -2.02
C GLU A 111 3.94 19.18 -1.64
N THR A 112 3.64 18.65 -0.46
CA THR A 112 2.29 18.67 0.12
C THR A 112 2.27 19.59 1.35
N PRO A 113 1.09 19.97 1.86
CA PRO A 113 0.99 20.75 3.11
C PRO A 113 1.62 20.05 4.32
N GLN A 114 1.78 18.72 4.26
CA GLN A 114 2.40 17.91 5.32
C GLN A 114 3.91 17.66 5.08
N GLY A 115 4.48 18.27 4.03
CA GLY A 115 5.88 18.14 3.66
C GLY A 115 6.09 17.40 2.34
N LEU A 116 7.33 17.04 2.06
CA LEU A 116 7.70 16.34 0.82
C LEU A 116 7.15 14.91 0.81
N ARG A 117 6.66 14.49 -0.35
CA ARG A 117 6.14 13.15 -0.62
C ARG A 117 6.67 12.63 -1.94
N LEU A 118 6.66 11.32 -2.09
CA LEU A 118 6.97 10.63 -3.33
C LEU A 118 5.69 10.20 -4.04
N THR A 119 5.70 10.20 -5.35
CA THR A 119 4.60 9.68 -6.17
C THR A 119 5.12 9.04 -7.45
N GLN A 120 4.41 8.03 -7.94
CA GLN A 120 4.66 7.48 -9.28
C GLN A 120 3.63 7.97 -10.30
N ASP A 121 2.61 8.74 -9.84
CA ASP A 121 1.66 9.35 -10.77
C ASP A 121 2.31 10.57 -11.45
N GLY A 122 2.52 10.44 -12.74
CA GLY A 122 3.06 11.51 -13.58
C GLY A 122 1.98 12.21 -14.42
N SER A 123 0.70 12.11 -14.06
CA SER A 123 -0.38 12.87 -14.69
C SER A 123 -0.41 14.29 -14.13
N PHE A 124 0.43 15.16 -14.70
CA PHE A 124 0.55 16.53 -14.20
C PHE A 124 -0.39 17.49 -14.89
N VAL A 125 -0.59 18.65 -14.25
CA VAL A 125 -1.36 19.78 -14.76
C VAL A 125 -0.59 21.08 -14.49
N ILE A 126 -0.88 22.12 -15.25
CA ILE A 126 -0.33 23.46 -15.00
C ILE A 126 -1.40 24.23 -14.24
N ASN A 127 -1.05 24.80 -13.07
CA ASN A 127 -1.97 25.63 -12.30
C ASN A 127 -2.05 27.06 -12.88
N ASP A 128 -2.92 27.91 -12.30
CA ASP A 128 -3.13 29.30 -12.75
C ASP A 128 -1.86 30.17 -12.63
N GLU A 129 -0.92 29.78 -11.78
CA GLU A 129 0.37 30.47 -11.59
C GLU A 129 1.46 29.99 -12.58
N GLY A 130 1.09 29.08 -13.48
CA GLY A 130 2.03 28.46 -14.43
C GLY A 130 2.98 27.44 -13.80
N THR A 131 2.67 26.90 -12.64
CA THR A 131 3.50 25.89 -11.96
C THR A 131 3.01 24.48 -12.30
N LEU A 132 3.95 23.58 -12.57
CA LEU A 132 3.64 22.17 -12.82
C LEU A 132 3.25 21.48 -11.49
N THR A 133 2.02 20.95 -11.42
CA THR A 133 1.45 20.34 -10.21
C THR A 133 0.82 18.99 -10.52
N THR A 134 0.57 18.19 -9.48
CA THR A 134 -0.33 17.03 -9.58
C THR A 134 -1.78 17.51 -9.78
N LYS A 135 -2.69 16.59 -10.09
CA LYS A 135 -4.14 16.88 -10.19
C LYS A 135 -4.74 17.38 -8.87
N GLU A 136 -4.13 17.00 -7.76
CA GLU A 136 -4.49 17.43 -6.40
C GLU A 136 -3.92 18.82 -6.05
N GLY A 137 -3.10 19.42 -6.94
CA GLY A 137 -2.52 20.76 -6.78
C GLY A 137 -1.16 20.77 -6.08
N TYR A 138 -0.49 19.63 -5.90
CA TYR A 138 0.83 19.58 -5.28
C TYR A 138 1.94 19.89 -6.27
N PRO A 139 2.81 20.91 -6.02
CA PRO A 139 3.91 21.24 -6.91
C PRO A 139 4.90 20.09 -7.06
N VAL A 140 5.34 19.87 -8.29
CA VAL A 140 6.40 18.89 -8.61
C VAL A 140 7.76 19.52 -8.36
N ILE A 141 8.62 18.80 -7.65
CA ILE A 141 9.93 19.27 -7.23
C ILE A 141 10.96 19.07 -8.35
N PRO A 142 11.65 20.15 -8.81
CA PRO A 142 12.79 20.02 -9.69
C PRO A 142 14.07 19.68 -8.91
N LYS A 143 15.09 19.19 -9.63
CA LYS A 143 16.39 18.83 -9.07
C LYS A 143 17.07 19.97 -8.31
N ASP A 144 16.94 21.19 -8.80
CA ASP A 144 17.55 22.37 -8.21
C ASP A 144 16.74 23.01 -7.07
N TYR A 145 15.60 22.44 -6.71
CA TYR A 145 14.73 22.96 -5.65
C TYR A 145 15.45 23.14 -4.31
N PHE A 146 16.28 22.18 -3.93
CA PHE A 146 17.01 22.23 -2.64
C PHE A 146 18.02 23.38 -2.58
N LYS A 147 18.43 23.95 -3.74
CA LYS A 147 19.36 25.08 -3.82
C LYS A 147 18.65 26.43 -3.88
N ASN A 148 17.59 26.53 -4.69
CA ASN A 148 16.96 27.80 -5.04
C ASN A 148 15.48 27.92 -4.61
N LYS A 149 14.86 26.82 -4.18
CA LYS A 149 13.44 26.70 -3.81
C LYS A 149 12.48 27.22 -4.90
N GLN A 150 12.82 27.00 -6.17
CA GLN A 150 11.99 27.36 -7.30
C GLN A 150 11.29 26.12 -7.86
N TYR A 151 10.00 26.25 -8.21
CA TYR A 151 9.24 25.21 -8.89
C TYR A 151 9.41 25.29 -10.41
N ILE A 152 9.01 24.21 -11.09
CA ILE A 152 8.99 24.15 -12.54
C ILE A 152 7.86 25.06 -13.04
N LYS A 153 8.24 26.14 -13.75
CA LYS A 153 7.29 27.07 -14.33
C LYS A 153 7.12 26.80 -15.82
N VAL A 154 5.86 26.62 -16.22
CA VAL A 154 5.46 26.39 -17.62
C VAL A 154 4.33 27.37 -17.95
N PRO A 155 4.53 28.35 -18.85
CA PRO A 155 3.44 29.21 -19.29
C PRO A 155 2.29 28.39 -19.87
N GLN A 156 1.05 28.88 -19.72
CA GLN A 156 -0.16 28.10 -20.09
C GLN A 156 -0.21 27.68 -21.57
N ASP A 157 0.37 28.47 -22.47
CA ASP A 157 0.40 28.18 -23.91
C ASP A 157 1.73 27.60 -24.41
N ALA A 158 2.62 27.21 -23.48
CA ALA A 158 3.94 26.73 -23.83
C ALA A 158 3.95 25.21 -24.09
N SER A 159 4.73 24.80 -25.09
CA SER A 159 4.99 23.38 -25.33
C SER A 159 6.05 22.88 -24.34
N LEU A 160 5.65 21.95 -23.46
CA LEU A 160 6.56 21.25 -22.56
C LEU A 160 7.04 19.96 -23.23
N VAL A 161 8.34 19.82 -23.37
CA VAL A 161 9.00 18.61 -23.89
C VAL A 161 10.01 18.13 -22.87
N SER A 162 10.02 16.83 -22.62
CA SER A 162 11.03 16.21 -21.75
C SER A 162 11.94 15.29 -22.55
N ASP A 163 13.21 15.29 -22.23
CA ASP A 163 14.10 14.22 -22.66
C ASP A 163 13.96 12.96 -21.77
N LYS A 164 14.62 11.88 -22.18
CA LYS A 164 14.60 10.60 -21.48
C LYS A 164 15.23 10.65 -20.08
N SER A 165 16.07 11.63 -19.83
CA SER A 165 16.77 11.85 -18.55
C SER A 165 16.02 12.82 -17.63
N GLY A 166 14.83 13.30 -18.01
CA GLY A 166 14.02 14.19 -17.22
C GLY A 166 14.35 15.67 -17.29
N ASN A 167 15.19 16.10 -18.25
CA ASN A 167 15.35 17.52 -18.53
C ASN A 167 14.10 18.04 -19.23
N LEU A 168 13.62 19.19 -18.78
CA LEU A 168 12.41 19.84 -19.27
C LEU A 168 12.74 21.02 -20.15
N PHE A 169 12.10 21.09 -21.30
CA PHE A 169 12.25 22.19 -22.24
C PHE A 169 10.88 22.84 -22.47
N VAL A 170 10.80 24.14 -22.25
CA VAL A 170 9.63 24.96 -22.51
C VAL A 170 9.93 25.82 -23.72
N ASN A 171 9.17 25.63 -24.80
CA ASN A 171 9.42 26.32 -26.10
C ASN A 171 10.88 26.20 -26.61
N GLY A 172 11.57 25.09 -26.24
CA GLY A 172 12.97 24.83 -26.60
C GLY A 172 14.01 25.38 -25.63
N GLU A 173 13.61 26.15 -24.64
CA GLU A 173 14.50 26.63 -23.59
C GLU A 173 14.48 25.65 -22.38
N ASN A 174 15.63 25.49 -21.74
CA ASN A 174 15.73 24.60 -20.55
C ASN A 174 14.97 25.22 -19.37
N ALA A 175 13.93 24.53 -18.92
CA ALA A 175 13.09 24.93 -17.79
C ALA A 175 13.42 24.20 -16.49
N GLY A 176 14.44 23.35 -16.51
CA GLY A 176 14.86 22.58 -15.33
C GLY A 176 14.88 21.07 -15.58
N LYS A 177 14.91 20.32 -14.51
CA LYS A 177 14.97 18.86 -14.52
C LYS A 177 14.11 18.31 -13.38
N PHE A 178 13.39 17.21 -13.61
CA PHE A 178 12.70 16.51 -12.53
C PHE A 178 13.69 15.97 -11.49
N TYR A 179 13.32 16.07 -10.21
CA TYR A 179 13.96 15.28 -9.17
C TYR A 179 13.32 13.89 -9.15
N ILE A 180 14.08 12.89 -9.56
CA ILE A 180 13.61 11.50 -9.59
C ILE A 180 14.30 10.76 -8.48
N ALA A 181 13.55 10.44 -7.44
CA ALA A 181 14.04 9.74 -6.26
C ALA A 181 13.96 8.23 -6.44
N THR A 182 14.93 7.51 -5.90
CA THR A 182 14.86 6.08 -5.62
C THR A 182 15.32 5.82 -4.19
N THR A 183 14.91 4.68 -3.63
CA THR A 183 15.39 4.21 -2.33
C THR A 183 15.73 2.74 -2.40
N ASP A 184 16.77 2.33 -1.66
CA ASP A 184 17.16 0.92 -1.55
C ASP A 184 16.20 0.14 -0.66
N ASP A 185 15.51 0.82 0.28
CA ASP A 185 14.52 0.23 1.18
C ASP A 185 13.09 0.69 0.87
N MET A 186 12.45 -0.01 -0.06
CA MET A 186 11.04 0.23 -0.40
C MET A 186 10.07 -0.04 0.76
N LYS A 187 10.46 -0.86 1.75
CA LYS A 187 9.61 -1.18 2.89
C LYS A 187 9.51 -0.02 3.88
N SER A 188 10.48 0.89 3.89
CA SER A 188 10.45 2.09 4.73
C SER A 188 9.43 3.12 4.25
N LEU A 189 8.98 3.01 2.99
CA LEU A 189 7.97 3.92 2.43
C LEU A 189 6.59 3.61 2.99
N GLN A 190 5.96 4.61 3.58
CA GLN A 190 4.59 4.52 4.07
C GLN A 190 3.63 5.12 3.06
N LYS A 191 2.67 4.31 2.58
CA LYS A 191 1.64 4.78 1.66
C LYS A 191 0.70 5.76 2.38
N GLU A 192 0.49 6.92 1.79
CA GLU A 192 -0.40 7.97 2.29
C GLU A 192 -1.47 8.26 1.22
N GLY A 193 -2.68 7.82 1.48
CA GLY A 193 -3.73 7.82 0.45
C GLY A 193 -3.45 6.83 -0.68
N ASN A 194 -3.89 7.15 -1.90
CA ASN A 194 -3.84 6.22 -3.02
C ASN A 194 -2.56 6.33 -3.87
N LYS A 195 -1.83 7.45 -3.81
CA LYS A 195 -0.76 7.77 -4.78
C LYS A 195 0.50 8.34 -4.17
N LEU A 196 0.47 8.71 -2.89
CA LEU A 196 1.58 9.34 -2.21
C LEU A 196 2.28 8.35 -1.29
N PHE A 197 3.60 8.53 -1.16
CA PHE A 197 4.43 7.75 -0.26
C PHE A 197 5.23 8.69 0.62
N LYS A 198 5.14 8.49 1.91
CA LYS A 198 5.95 9.18 2.91
C LYS A 198 7.25 8.43 3.10
N PHE A 199 8.34 9.15 3.17
CA PHE A 199 9.68 8.66 3.49
C PHE A 199 10.17 9.26 4.80
N GLN A 200 11.21 8.68 5.42
CA GLN A 200 11.71 9.11 6.72
C GLN A 200 12.69 10.27 6.58
N ASP A 201 13.72 10.13 5.76
CA ASP A 201 14.74 11.16 5.53
C ASP A 201 15.02 11.33 4.03
N VAL A 202 15.25 12.58 3.61
CA VAL A 202 15.66 12.92 2.24
C VAL A 202 17.05 12.32 1.91
N ASN A 203 17.89 12.13 2.91
CA ASN A 203 19.22 11.56 2.74
C ASN A 203 19.20 10.06 2.36
N ASP A 204 18.10 9.36 2.64
CA ASP A 204 17.89 7.95 2.25
C ASP A 204 17.47 7.81 0.78
N LEU A 205 17.23 8.95 0.10
CA LEU A 205 16.82 8.99 -1.29
C LEU A 205 18.03 9.27 -2.19
N GLN A 206 18.16 8.47 -3.24
CA GLN A 206 19.13 8.67 -4.29
C GLN A 206 18.47 9.34 -5.50
N ASP A 207 19.18 10.25 -6.16
CA ASP A 207 18.70 10.92 -7.38
C ASP A 207 19.12 10.12 -8.62
N LEU A 208 18.15 9.59 -9.35
CA LEU A 208 18.32 8.86 -10.62
C LEU A 208 18.52 9.77 -11.84
N GLY A 209 18.79 11.02 -11.64
CA GLY A 209 18.72 12.09 -12.62
C GLY A 209 19.54 11.97 -13.91
N ASN A 210 20.25 10.88 -14.20
CA ASN A 210 21.01 10.73 -15.45
C ASN A 210 20.63 9.48 -16.26
N ASP A 211 19.66 8.68 -15.77
CA ASP A 211 19.23 7.45 -16.43
C ASP A 211 18.08 7.72 -17.42
N ASP A 212 17.88 6.82 -18.38
CA ASP A 212 16.70 6.80 -19.26
C ASP A 212 15.47 6.30 -18.49
N VAL A 213 14.91 7.16 -17.64
CA VAL A 213 13.86 6.79 -16.66
C VAL A 213 12.48 7.31 -17.03
N ILE A 214 12.39 8.32 -17.88
CA ILE A 214 11.11 9.01 -18.21
C ILE A 214 10.61 8.65 -19.61
N ALA A 215 9.29 8.48 -19.71
CA ALA A 215 8.54 8.43 -20.94
C ALA A 215 7.46 9.52 -20.92
N GLN A 216 7.58 10.54 -21.79
CA GLN A 216 6.56 11.56 -21.97
C GLN A 216 5.43 11.06 -22.87
N GLY A 217 4.19 11.51 -22.62
CA GLY A 217 3.00 11.06 -23.34
C GLY A 217 2.47 9.69 -22.89
N PHE A 218 2.96 9.19 -21.77
CA PHE A 218 2.54 7.95 -21.16
C PHE A 218 2.17 8.16 -19.70
N VAL A 219 1.27 7.30 -19.19
CA VAL A 219 1.00 7.14 -17.77
C VAL A 219 1.19 5.68 -17.38
N GLU A 220 1.59 5.46 -16.15
CA GLU A 220 1.62 4.13 -15.58
C GLU A 220 0.20 3.73 -15.16
N THR A 221 -0.25 2.53 -15.53
CA THR A 221 -1.51 1.97 -15.04
C THR A 221 -1.27 1.28 -13.69
N SER A 222 -2.35 0.99 -12.96
CA SER A 222 -2.25 0.17 -11.76
C SER A 222 -1.59 -1.19 -12.07
N ASN A 223 -0.80 -1.71 -11.12
CA ASN A 223 -0.19 -3.05 -11.20
C ASN A 223 -1.13 -4.18 -10.74
N ILE A 224 -2.42 -3.90 -10.62
CA ILE A 224 -3.44 -4.84 -10.17
C ILE A 224 -3.87 -5.75 -11.34
N ASN A 225 -3.94 -7.05 -11.06
CA ASN A 225 -4.60 -8.01 -11.95
C ASN A 225 -6.06 -8.19 -11.48
N PRO A 226 -7.07 -7.69 -12.24
CA PRO A 226 -8.46 -7.73 -11.82
C PRO A 226 -9.00 -9.15 -11.65
N VAL A 227 -8.53 -10.09 -12.47
CA VAL A 227 -8.98 -11.49 -12.40
C VAL A 227 -8.49 -12.13 -11.10
N SER A 228 -7.23 -11.91 -10.76
CA SER A 228 -6.64 -12.41 -9.50
C SER A 228 -7.35 -11.84 -8.28
N GLU A 229 -7.64 -10.51 -8.27
CA GLU A 229 -8.35 -9.88 -7.17
C GLU A 229 -9.79 -10.40 -7.03
N MET A 230 -10.51 -10.58 -8.15
CA MET A 230 -11.87 -11.17 -8.11
C MET A 230 -11.87 -12.60 -7.57
N VAL A 231 -10.91 -13.43 -7.94
CA VAL A 231 -10.75 -14.78 -7.39
C VAL A 231 -10.48 -14.71 -5.88
N GLY A 232 -9.54 -13.85 -5.46
CA GLY A 232 -9.23 -13.63 -4.05
C GLY A 232 -10.46 -13.16 -3.24
N LEU A 233 -11.29 -12.28 -3.82
CA LEU A 233 -12.53 -11.81 -3.21
C LEU A 233 -13.52 -12.94 -3.00
N ILE A 234 -13.70 -13.80 -4.00
CA ILE A 234 -14.59 -14.98 -3.90
C ILE A 234 -14.09 -15.95 -2.83
N GLU A 235 -12.78 -16.21 -2.80
CA GLU A 235 -12.17 -17.08 -1.79
C GLU A 235 -12.34 -16.53 -0.38
N ALA A 236 -12.06 -15.24 -0.16
CA ALA A 236 -12.21 -14.61 1.15
C ALA A 236 -13.68 -14.60 1.62
N ASN A 237 -14.64 -14.32 0.72
CA ASN A 237 -16.06 -14.42 1.05
C ASN A 237 -16.46 -15.83 1.46
N ARG A 238 -16.03 -16.86 0.72
CA ARG A 238 -16.29 -18.27 1.09
C ARG A 238 -15.71 -18.63 2.46
N MET A 239 -14.53 -18.12 2.78
CA MET A 239 -13.91 -18.32 4.09
C MET A 239 -14.74 -17.66 5.20
N VAL A 240 -15.24 -16.43 5.00
CA VAL A 240 -16.15 -15.75 5.93
C VAL A 240 -17.41 -16.59 6.17
N GLU A 241 -18.04 -17.10 5.10
CA GLU A 241 -19.24 -17.97 5.22
C GLU A 241 -18.93 -19.26 6.00
N MET A 242 -17.75 -19.86 5.78
CA MET A 242 -17.35 -21.05 6.52
C MET A 242 -17.16 -20.74 8.00
N TYR A 243 -16.48 -19.65 8.37
CA TYR A 243 -16.32 -19.23 9.76
C TYR A 243 -17.67 -18.92 10.43
N GLN A 244 -18.61 -18.29 9.72
CA GLN A 244 -19.98 -18.07 10.22
C GLN A 244 -20.71 -19.38 10.52
N LYS A 245 -20.58 -20.39 9.63
CA LYS A 245 -21.18 -21.72 9.86
C LYS A 245 -20.58 -22.41 11.09
N VAL A 246 -19.26 -22.33 11.24
CA VAL A 246 -18.55 -22.90 12.41
C VAL A 246 -19.03 -22.22 13.69
N MET A 247 -19.09 -20.88 13.73
CA MET A 247 -19.60 -20.16 14.90
C MET A 247 -21.04 -20.51 15.24
N THR A 248 -21.91 -20.62 14.22
CA THR A 248 -23.32 -20.99 14.42
C THR A 248 -23.43 -22.41 14.97
N ALA A 249 -22.65 -23.37 14.47
CA ALA A 249 -22.61 -24.73 14.98
C ALA A 249 -22.18 -24.77 16.46
N HIS A 250 -21.10 -24.07 16.79
CA HIS A 250 -20.62 -23.98 18.17
C HIS A 250 -21.65 -23.34 19.12
N MET A 251 -22.33 -22.28 18.69
CA MET A 251 -23.40 -21.66 19.48
C MET A 251 -24.54 -22.61 19.73
N ASN A 252 -24.94 -23.40 18.74
CA ASN A 252 -26.04 -24.39 18.87
C ASN A 252 -25.64 -25.51 19.85
N ASP A 253 -24.40 -26.03 19.75
CA ASP A 253 -23.87 -27.05 20.65
C ASP A 253 -23.84 -26.55 22.10
N VAL A 254 -23.34 -25.31 22.33
CA VAL A 254 -23.30 -24.70 23.66
C VAL A 254 -24.70 -24.49 24.24
N ASN A 255 -25.64 -24.04 23.42
CA ASN A 255 -27.05 -23.87 23.84
C ASN A 255 -27.69 -25.21 24.20
N GLN A 256 -27.44 -26.26 23.39
CA GLN A 256 -27.98 -27.59 23.63
C GLN A 256 -27.39 -28.22 24.92
N ASP A 257 -26.10 -28.06 25.17
CA ASP A 257 -25.46 -28.48 26.41
C ASP A 257 -26.01 -27.72 27.64
N ALA A 258 -26.23 -26.41 27.51
CA ALA A 258 -26.81 -25.61 28.58
C ALA A 258 -28.26 -26.05 28.92
N ILE A 259 -29.07 -26.31 27.90
CA ILE A 259 -30.46 -26.81 28.07
C ILE A 259 -30.44 -28.19 28.74
N ASN A 260 -29.59 -29.11 28.28
CA ASN A 260 -29.47 -30.45 28.83
C ASN A 260 -29.02 -30.45 30.32
N LYS A 261 -28.06 -29.57 30.66
CA LYS A 261 -27.60 -29.40 32.06
C LYS A 261 -28.69 -28.80 32.94
N LEU A 262 -29.44 -27.83 32.48
CA LEU A 262 -30.59 -27.25 33.21
C LEU A 262 -31.73 -28.25 33.39
N ALA A 263 -31.99 -29.10 32.40
CA ALA A 263 -32.98 -30.17 32.50
C ALA A 263 -32.61 -31.27 33.51
N SER A 264 -31.29 -31.62 33.56
CA SER A 264 -30.78 -32.66 34.46
C SER A 264 -30.67 -32.21 35.92
N THR A 265 -30.65 -30.91 36.23
CA THR A 265 -30.67 -30.39 37.61
C THR A 265 -32.07 -30.31 38.24
N LYS A 266 -33.11 -30.61 37.50
CA LYS A 266 -34.51 -30.62 38.00
C LYS A 266 -35.07 -32.03 38.24
N ALA A 267 -34.31 -33.06 38.04
CA ALA A 267 -34.64 -34.45 38.38
C ALA A 267 -33.83 -34.87 39.63
#